data_3313f402e61046cb370f8014ba40d23b
#
_entry.id   3313f402e61046cb370f8014ba40d23b
#
_cell.length_a   1.000
_cell.length_b   1.000
_cell.length_c   1.000
_cell.angle_alpha   90.00
_cell.angle_beta   90.00
_cell.angle_gamma   90.00
#
_symmetry.space_group_name_H-M   'P 1'
#
loop_
_entity.id
_entity.type
_entity.pdbx_description
1 polymer ?
#
loop_
_entity_poly.entity_id
_entity_poly.type
_entity_poly.pdbx_seq_one_letter_code
_entity_poly.pdbx_strand_id
1 'polypeptide(L)'
;MTVVALTAFVTVKQKDGTVEHEFQNGKHGKIGDYDYLSFIYQGAAMNRTGDNLEASIVLANNPLSMSYVKDFVEQKYYIQVETFLMTTDFNKDTAAKNGGRLTGEYWLAAGMRYDPESIELLLSSAIDAVGANAPQQTLTKKRCAHLPLTGQLQNL
;
A
#
# COMPACT_ATOMS: atom_id res chain seq x y z
N MET A 1 -24.43 7.02 15.83
CA MET A 1 -23.94 7.53 14.55
C MET A 1 -24.03 6.46 13.49
N THR A 2 -24.55 6.82 12.33
CA THR A 2 -24.77 5.82 11.27
C THR A 2 -23.55 5.73 10.36
N VAL A 3 -23.00 4.55 10.21
CA VAL A 3 -21.94 4.29 9.24
C VAL A 3 -22.57 4.11 7.87
N VAL A 4 -22.10 4.84 6.87
CA VAL A 4 -22.68 4.82 5.52
C VAL A 4 -21.74 4.26 4.47
N ALA A 5 -20.44 4.26 4.69
CA ALA A 5 -19.50 3.81 3.69
C ALA A 5 -18.18 3.36 4.28
N LEU A 6 -17.61 2.36 3.62
CA LEU A 6 -16.21 1.99 3.81
C LEU A 6 -15.41 2.78 2.77
N THR A 7 -14.48 3.59 3.22
CA THR A 7 -13.72 4.48 2.34
C THR A 7 -12.22 4.24 2.51
N ALA A 8 -11.52 4.11 1.40
CA ALA A 8 -10.07 4.07 1.38
C ALA A 8 -9.52 5.44 1.01
N PHE A 9 -8.54 5.89 1.76
CA PHE A 9 -7.80 7.13 1.52
C PHE A 9 -6.38 6.76 1.09
N VAL A 10 -5.98 7.25 -0.06
CA VAL A 10 -4.65 7.00 -0.61
C VAL A 10 -3.88 8.30 -0.63
N THR A 11 -2.72 8.29 0.00
CA THR A 11 -1.80 9.42 -0.01
C THR A 11 -0.52 8.99 -0.73
N VAL A 12 -0.18 9.69 -1.80
CA VAL A 12 1.02 9.42 -2.60
C VAL A 12 2.11 10.39 -2.19
N LYS A 13 3.23 9.86 -1.73
CA LYS A 13 4.32 10.65 -1.17
C LYS A 13 5.65 10.36 -1.85
N GLN A 14 6.49 11.39 -1.92
CA GLN A 14 7.90 11.21 -2.26
C GLN A 14 8.65 10.59 -1.08
N LYS A 15 9.89 10.19 -1.34
CA LYS A 15 10.76 9.62 -0.31
C LYS A 15 11.02 10.57 0.86
N ASP A 16 11.01 11.87 0.61
CA ASP A 16 11.20 12.88 1.65
C ASP A 16 9.94 13.19 2.45
N GLY A 17 8.82 12.54 2.11
CA GLY A 17 7.54 12.75 2.77
C GLY A 17 6.65 13.81 2.13
N THR A 18 7.09 14.45 1.05
CA THR A 18 6.28 15.42 0.33
C THR A 18 5.08 14.74 -0.30
N VAL A 19 3.88 15.26 -0.01
CA VAL A 19 2.63 14.72 -0.56
C VAL A 19 2.46 15.19 -1.99
N GLU A 20 2.30 14.23 -2.91
CA GLU A 20 2.08 14.53 -4.32
C GLU A 20 0.62 14.45 -4.70
N HIS A 21 -0.10 13.46 -4.21
CA HIS A 21 -1.51 13.25 -4.51
C HIS A 21 -2.24 12.71 -3.30
N GLU A 22 -3.53 13.05 -3.22
CA GLU A 22 -4.41 12.54 -2.19
C GLU A 22 -5.74 12.14 -2.83
N PHE A 23 -6.12 10.87 -2.70
CA PHE A 23 -7.32 10.33 -3.32
C PHE A 23 -8.19 9.59 -2.31
N GLN A 24 -9.49 9.53 -2.58
CA GLN A 24 -10.44 8.73 -1.81
C GLN A 24 -11.48 8.13 -2.76
N ASN A 25 -12.07 7.02 -2.35
CA ASN A 25 -13.04 6.31 -3.20
C ASN A 25 -14.46 6.26 -2.63
N GLY A 26 -14.75 7.02 -1.58
CA GLY A 26 -16.03 6.92 -0.87
C GLY A 26 -17.09 7.89 -1.32
N LYS A 27 -16.71 9.05 -1.81
CA LYS A 27 -17.66 10.11 -2.14
C LYS A 27 -17.17 10.94 -3.32
N HIS A 28 -18.03 11.17 -4.28
CA HIS A 28 -17.72 12.10 -5.38
C HIS A 28 -17.40 13.49 -4.85
N GLY A 29 -16.42 14.12 -5.44
CA GLY A 29 -15.92 15.40 -4.98
C GLY A 29 -14.78 15.23 -3.98
N LYS A 30 -14.75 16.07 -2.97
CA LYS A 30 -13.67 16.06 -1.99
C LYS A 30 -14.13 15.59 -0.62
N ILE A 31 -13.24 14.89 0.06
CA ILE A 31 -13.33 14.69 1.51
C ILE A 31 -12.05 15.33 2.07
N GLY A 32 -12.18 16.53 2.68
CA GLY A 32 -11.00 17.31 3.05
C GLY A 32 -10.17 17.65 1.81
N ASP A 33 -8.90 17.28 1.82
CA ASP A 33 -8.00 17.51 0.70
C ASP A 33 -7.96 16.34 -0.29
N TYR A 34 -8.72 15.28 -0.03
CA TYR A 34 -8.71 14.06 -0.85
C TYR A 34 -9.72 14.17 -1.98
N ASP A 35 -9.23 14.05 -3.20
CA ASP A 35 -10.06 14.05 -4.40
C ASP A 35 -10.63 12.67 -4.67
N TYR A 36 -11.82 12.64 -5.24
CA TYR A 36 -12.44 11.37 -5.62
C TYR A 36 -11.71 10.71 -6.77
N LEU A 37 -11.40 9.44 -6.59
CA LEU A 37 -10.91 8.58 -7.65
C LEU A 37 -11.55 7.20 -7.47
N SER A 38 -12.13 6.66 -8.51
CA SER A 38 -12.73 5.33 -8.43
C SER A 38 -11.63 4.28 -8.47
N PHE A 39 -11.43 3.60 -7.36
CA PHE A 39 -10.46 2.52 -7.26
C PHE A 39 -10.93 1.47 -6.25
N ILE A 40 -10.34 0.30 -6.32
CA ILE A 40 -10.52 -0.77 -5.35
C ILE A 40 -9.15 -1.07 -4.75
N TYR A 41 -9.05 -1.00 -3.43
CA TYR A 41 -7.85 -1.41 -2.71
C TYR A 41 -7.99 -2.87 -2.28
N GLN A 42 -7.05 -3.69 -2.72
CA GLN A 42 -6.91 -5.06 -2.28
C GLN A 42 -5.76 -5.11 -1.30
N GLY A 43 -6.10 -5.25 -0.04
CA GLY A 43 -5.15 -5.11 1.07
C GLY A 43 -4.10 -6.20 1.11
N ALA A 44 -3.28 -6.11 2.15
CA ALA A 44 -2.11 -6.95 2.29
C ALA A 44 -2.44 -8.43 2.22
N ALA A 45 -1.71 -9.13 1.38
CA ALA A 45 -1.73 -10.58 1.32
C ALA A 45 -0.31 -11.09 1.48
N MET A 46 -0.15 -12.16 2.23
CA MET A 46 1.13 -12.84 2.38
C MET A 46 1.12 -14.06 1.49
N ASN A 47 2.27 -14.36 0.89
CA ASN A 47 2.39 -15.61 0.17
C ASN A 47 2.42 -16.78 1.17
N ARG A 48 2.46 -18.01 0.65
CA ARG A 48 2.40 -19.20 1.51
C ARG A 48 3.56 -19.31 2.49
N THR A 49 4.69 -18.73 2.16
CA THR A 49 5.86 -18.70 3.03
C THR A 49 5.84 -17.54 4.00
N GLY A 50 4.96 -16.56 3.79
CA GLY A 50 4.91 -15.37 4.61
C GLY A 50 6.02 -14.36 4.35
N ASP A 51 6.79 -14.57 3.28
CA ASP A 51 7.96 -13.74 3.02
C ASP A 51 7.62 -12.39 2.43
N ASN A 52 6.59 -12.33 1.60
CA ASN A 52 6.24 -11.13 0.85
C ASN A 52 4.88 -10.61 1.27
N LEU A 53 4.83 -9.31 1.50
CA LEU A 53 3.58 -8.59 1.69
C LEU A 53 3.31 -7.83 0.40
N GLU A 54 2.17 -8.11 -0.19
CA GLU A 54 1.75 -7.50 -1.43
C GLU A 54 0.33 -6.96 -1.31
N ALA A 55 0.07 -5.89 -2.02
CA ALA A 55 -1.26 -5.32 -2.13
C ALA A 55 -1.42 -4.77 -3.53
N SER A 56 -2.61 -4.33 -3.88
CA SER A 56 -2.83 -3.69 -5.17
C SER A 56 -3.96 -2.68 -5.10
N ILE A 57 -3.90 -1.73 -6.02
CA ILE A 57 -4.98 -0.77 -6.27
C ILE A 57 -5.43 -0.98 -7.71
N VAL A 58 -6.70 -1.27 -7.90
CA VAL A 58 -7.29 -1.51 -9.21
C VAL A 58 -8.12 -0.31 -9.63
N LEU A 59 -7.85 0.21 -10.81
CA LEU A 59 -8.55 1.35 -11.38
C LEU A 59 -9.09 1.01 -12.77
N ALA A 60 -10.08 1.76 -13.21
CA ALA A 60 -10.53 1.66 -14.61
C ALA A 60 -9.44 2.17 -15.55
N ASN A 61 -9.25 1.48 -16.67
CA ASN A 61 -8.25 1.88 -17.65
C ASN A 61 -8.75 3.07 -18.45
N ASN A 62 -8.18 4.23 -18.17
CA ASN A 62 -8.41 5.45 -18.91
C ASN A 62 -7.11 6.27 -18.93
N PRO A 63 -7.00 7.29 -19.82
CA PRO A 63 -5.75 8.05 -19.91
C PRO A 63 -5.28 8.68 -18.61
N LEU A 64 -6.21 9.17 -17.79
CA LEU A 64 -5.87 9.80 -16.52
C LEU A 64 -5.30 8.78 -15.52
N SER A 65 -5.98 7.67 -15.33
CA SER A 65 -5.52 6.61 -14.43
C SER A 65 -4.19 6.02 -14.90
N MET A 66 -4.03 5.81 -16.19
CA MET A 66 -2.78 5.31 -16.77
C MET A 66 -1.63 6.28 -16.49
N SER A 67 -1.87 7.57 -16.68
CA SER A 67 -0.87 8.60 -16.39
C SER A 67 -0.44 8.57 -14.93
N TYR A 68 -1.39 8.51 -14.00
CA TYR A 68 -1.09 8.45 -12.57
C TYR A 68 -0.27 7.20 -12.22
N VAL A 69 -0.73 6.04 -12.65
CA VAL A 69 -0.08 4.78 -12.27
C VAL A 69 1.34 4.70 -12.83
N LYS A 70 1.53 5.12 -14.09
CA LYS A 70 2.87 5.17 -14.69
C LYS A 70 3.80 6.07 -13.90
N ASP A 71 3.33 7.26 -13.53
CA ASP A 71 4.13 8.20 -12.76
C ASP A 71 4.51 7.62 -11.39
N PHE A 72 3.55 7.02 -10.70
CA PHE A 72 3.79 6.43 -9.39
C PHE A 72 4.86 5.34 -9.43
N VAL A 73 4.81 4.50 -10.45
CA VAL A 73 5.78 3.41 -10.62
C VAL A 73 7.16 3.95 -11.03
N GLU A 74 7.19 4.87 -11.99
CA GLU A 74 8.44 5.45 -12.49
C GLU A 74 9.20 6.22 -11.40
N GLN A 75 8.47 7.01 -10.62
CA GLN A 75 9.06 7.80 -9.54
C GLN A 75 9.26 7.00 -8.26
N LYS A 76 8.72 5.79 -8.20
CA LYS A 76 8.76 4.93 -7.01
C LYS A 76 8.23 5.64 -5.77
N TYR A 77 7.06 6.24 -5.91
CA TYR A 77 6.42 6.92 -4.80
C TYR A 77 5.99 5.95 -3.71
N TYR A 78 5.97 6.45 -2.49
CA TYR A 78 5.37 5.75 -1.36
C TYR A 78 3.88 5.97 -1.37
N ILE A 79 3.14 4.90 -1.10
CA ILE A 79 1.69 4.90 -1.10
C ILE A 79 1.21 4.56 0.31
N GLN A 80 0.55 5.50 0.95
CA GLN A 80 -0.10 5.26 2.23
C GLN A 80 -1.58 5.01 1.99
N VAL A 81 -2.11 3.90 2.47
CA VAL A 81 -3.53 3.57 2.35
C VAL A 81 -4.14 3.46 3.73
N GLU A 82 -5.16 4.24 3.98
CA GLU A 82 -5.94 4.19 5.22
C GLU A 82 -7.39 3.85 4.88
N THR A 83 -7.97 2.93 5.63
CA THR A 83 -9.36 2.52 5.45
C THR A 83 -10.19 2.97 6.64
N PHE A 84 -11.29 3.64 6.37
CA PHE A 84 -12.19 4.20 7.39
C PHE A 84 -13.62 3.76 7.18
N LEU A 85 -14.33 3.59 8.29
CA LEU A 85 -15.78 3.58 8.29
C LEU A 85 -16.26 5.03 8.43
N MET A 86 -16.91 5.52 7.40
CA MET A 86 -17.35 6.91 7.32
C MET A 86 -18.80 7.06 7.75
N THR A 87 -19.10 8.18 8.36
CA THR A 87 -20.46 8.58 8.72
C THR A 87 -21.03 9.51 7.64
N THR A 88 -22.28 9.93 7.82
CA THR A 88 -23.01 10.75 6.83
C THR A 88 -22.35 12.10 6.54
N ASP A 89 -21.55 12.62 7.47
CA ASP A 89 -20.84 13.89 7.28
C ASP A 89 -19.58 13.75 6.42
N PHE A 90 -19.12 12.53 6.18
CA PHE A 90 -17.90 12.25 5.42
C PHE A 90 -16.71 13.09 5.88
N ASN A 91 -16.52 13.17 7.18
CA ASN A 91 -15.39 13.87 7.77
C ASN A 91 -14.40 12.86 8.32
N LYS A 92 -13.17 12.88 7.79
CA LYS A 92 -12.13 11.93 8.16
C LYS A 92 -11.73 12.06 9.62
N ASP A 93 -11.63 13.29 10.11
CA ASP A 93 -11.23 13.52 11.51
C ASP A 93 -12.31 13.05 12.47
N THR A 94 -13.57 13.27 12.15
CA THR A 94 -14.69 12.77 12.94
C THR A 94 -14.71 11.26 12.96
N ALA A 95 -14.50 10.63 11.80
CA ALA A 95 -14.44 9.18 11.72
C ALA A 95 -13.27 8.62 12.57
N ALA A 96 -12.11 9.25 12.52
CA ALA A 96 -10.97 8.85 13.32
C ALA A 96 -11.26 8.95 14.82
N LYS A 97 -11.87 10.04 15.25
CA LYS A 97 -12.24 10.24 16.66
C LYS A 97 -13.24 9.21 17.16
N ASN A 98 -14.09 8.74 16.29
CA ASN A 98 -15.12 7.73 16.61
C ASN A 98 -14.63 6.30 16.44
N GLY A 99 -13.33 6.09 16.22
CA GLY A 99 -12.78 4.76 16.05
C GLY A 99 -13.07 4.13 14.70
N GLY A 100 -13.38 4.94 13.71
CA GLY A 100 -13.69 4.44 12.37
C GLY A 100 -12.48 4.06 11.52
N ARG A 101 -11.27 4.34 11.98
CA ARG A 101 -10.05 3.93 11.27
C ARG A 101 -9.83 2.43 11.46
N LEU A 102 -9.90 1.69 10.36
CA LEU A 102 -9.75 0.24 10.40
C LEU A 102 -8.30 -0.20 10.16
N THR A 103 -7.65 0.38 9.16
CA THR A 103 -6.28 0.02 8.79
C THR A 103 -5.50 1.24 8.35
N GLY A 104 -4.18 1.14 8.45
CA GLY A 104 -3.27 2.09 7.85
C GLY A 104 -2.03 1.35 7.43
N GLU A 105 -1.71 1.39 6.14
CA GLU A 105 -0.63 0.62 5.56
C GLU A 105 0.24 1.50 4.70
N TYR A 106 1.55 1.21 4.68
CA TYR A 106 2.52 1.92 3.85
C TYR A 106 3.12 0.96 2.84
N TRP A 107 3.16 1.41 1.59
CA TRP A 107 3.62 0.61 0.47
C TRP A 107 4.54 1.41 -0.43
N LEU A 108 5.24 0.71 -1.30
CA LEU A 108 5.97 1.30 -2.40
C LEU A 108 5.30 0.89 -3.70
N ALA A 109 5.15 1.83 -4.64
CA ALA A 109 4.64 1.54 -5.96
C ALA A 109 5.69 0.70 -6.70
N ALA A 110 5.44 -0.58 -6.83
CA ALA A 110 6.43 -1.54 -7.32
C ALA A 110 6.30 -1.85 -8.79
N GLY A 111 5.09 -1.81 -9.34
CA GLY A 111 4.87 -2.13 -10.73
C GLY A 111 3.41 -1.94 -11.12
N MET A 112 3.10 -2.27 -12.36
CA MET A 112 1.73 -2.20 -12.85
C MET A 112 1.44 -3.34 -13.81
N ARG A 113 0.18 -3.73 -13.83
CA ARG A 113 -0.38 -4.59 -14.86
C ARG A 113 -1.61 -3.91 -15.42
N TYR A 114 -1.92 -4.14 -16.67
CA TYR A 114 -3.11 -3.57 -17.26
C TYR A 114 -3.69 -4.47 -18.34
N ASP A 115 -4.99 -4.32 -18.54
CA ASP A 115 -5.73 -4.89 -19.66
C ASP A 115 -6.61 -3.78 -20.25
N PRO A 116 -7.41 -4.05 -21.30
CA PRO A 116 -8.22 -2.98 -21.89
C PRO A 116 -9.22 -2.32 -20.94
N GLU A 117 -9.62 -2.99 -19.87
CA GLU A 117 -10.66 -2.52 -18.96
C GLU A 117 -10.10 -1.96 -17.66
N SER A 118 -8.99 -2.48 -17.17
CA SER A 118 -8.48 -2.13 -15.86
C SER A 118 -6.98 -1.94 -15.82
N ILE A 119 -6.53 -1.21 -14.80
CA ILE A 119 -5.12 -1.04 -14.46
C ILE A 119 -4.95 -1.47 -13.02
N GLU A 120 -3.94 -2.28 -12.76
CA GLU A 120 -3.60 -2.70 -11.40
C GLU A 120 -2.25 -2.12 -11.03
N LEU A 121 -2.24 -1.28 -10.00
CA LEU A 121 -1.00 -0.79 -9.39
C LEU A 121 -0.55 -1.80 -8.35
N LEU A 122 0.62 -2.37 -8.56
CA LEU A 122 1.18 -3.36 -7.65
C LEU A 122 1.96 -2.67 -6.55
N LEU A 123 1.64 -3.02 -5.32
CA LEU A 123 2.25 -2.45 -4.13
C LEU A 123 3.03 -3.53 -3.40
N SER A 124 4.20 -3.19 -2.91
CA SER A 124 4.99 -4.11 -2.10
C SER A 124 5.57 -3.40 -0.90
N SER A 125 6.06 -4.16 0.06
CA SER A 125 6.76 -3.55 1.18
C SER A 125 8.00 -2.83 0.67
N ALA A 126 8.41 -1.78 1.37
CA ALA A 126 9.57 -1.00 0.95
C ALA A 126 10.84 -1.85 0.89
N ILE A 127 10.94 -2.85 1.73
CA ILE A 127 12.08 -3.75 1.74
C ILE A 127 12.15 -4.57 0.46
N ASP A 128 11.04 -5.17 0.08
CA ASP A 128 10.98 -6.01 -1.12
C ASP A 128 11.13 -5.19 -2.39
N ALA A 129 10.51 -4.03 -2.42
CA ALA A 129 10.45 -3.21 -3.63
C ALA A 129 11.80 -2.60 -4.00
N VAL A 130 12.68 -2.36 -3.03
CA VAL A 130 14.02 -1.84 -3.32
C VAL A 130 15.02 -2.94 -3.62
N GLY A 131 14.54 -4.13 -3.94
CA GLY A 131 15.40 -5.23 -4.31
C GLY A 131 15.90 -6.05 -3.14
N ALA A 132 15.28 -5.87 -2.01
CA ALA A 132 15.53 -6.67 -0.82
C ALA A 132 17.01 -6.77 -0.43
N ASN A 133 17.72 -5.68 -0.62
CA ASN A 133 19.08 -5.62 -0.16
C ASN A 133 19.18 -5.36 1.34
N ALA A 134 18.07 -5.26 1.99
CA ALA A 134 17.99 -5.13 3.42
C ALA A 134 17.07 -6.22 3.99
N PRO A 135 17.55 -7.07 4.87
CA PRO A 135 18.95 -7.09 5.31
C PRO A 135 19.83 -7.66 4.21
N GLN A 136 20.96 -7.03 4.00
CA GLN A 136 21.90 -7.49 2.98
C GLN A 136 22.65 -8.74 3.41
N GLN A 137 22.29 -9.26 4.53
CA GLN A 137 23.01 -10.33 5.16
C GLN A 137 22.07 -11.52 5.33
N THR A 138 22.49 -12.65 4.82
CA THR A 138 21.78 -13.89 5.08
C THR A 138 22.08 -14.36 6.50
N LEU A 139 21.17 -15.15 7.04
CA LEU A 139 21.39 -15.80 8.32
C LEU A 139 22.48 -16.86 8.15
N THR A 140 23.59 -16.66 8.81
CA THR A 140 24.70 -17.62 8.80
C THR A 140 25.20 -17.81 10.22
N LYS A 141 25.97 -18.86 10.45
CA LYS A 141 26.58 -19.09 11.77
C LYS A 141 27.41 -17.87 12.21
N LYS A 142 28.05 -17.19 11.28
CA LYS A 142 28.87 -16.03 11.57
C LYS A 142 28.06 -14.84 12.09
N ARG A 143 26.84 -14.71 11.63
CA ARG A 143 25.95 -13.59 12.03
C ARG A 143 25.00 -13.96 13.13
N CYS A 144 24.63 -15.21 13.18
CA CYS A 144 23.74 -15.73 14.21
C CYS A 144 24.41 -16.98 14.75
N ALA A 145 25.10 -16.83 15.87
CA ALA A 145 25.91 -17.90 16.43
C ALA A 145 25.12 -19.16 16.79
N HIS A 146 23.84 -19.00 17.01
CA HIS A 146 22.96 -20.12 17.36
C HIS A 146 22.21 -20.72 16.20
N LEU A 147 22.48 -20.21 14.99
CA LEU A 147 21.80 -20.71 13.82
C LEU A 147 22.28 -22.12 13.48
N PRO A 148 21.40 -23.12 13.47
CA PRO A 148 21.79 -24.46 13.07
C PRO A 148 22.21 -24.49 11.61
N LEU A 149 23.31 -25.15 11.32
CA LEU A 149 23.73 -25.37 9.94
C LEU A 149 23.04 -26.62 9.44
N THR A 150 22.52 -26.54 8.21
CA THR A 150 21.84 -27.65 7.59
C THR A 150 22.76 -28.89 7.56
N GLY A 151 22.27 -29.98 8.10
CA GLY A 151 23.02 -31.22 8.14
C GLY A 151 24.18 -31.25 9.12
N GLN A 152 24.41 -30.14 9.83
CA GLN A 152 25.54 -30.01 10.73
C GLN A 152 25.18 -29.30 12.03
N LEU A 153 24.01 -29.56 12.53
CA LEU A 153 23.54 -28.88 13.75
C LEU A 153 24.49 -29.12 14.92
N GLN A 154 25.06 -30.31 14.99
CA GLN A 154 25.95 -30.69 16.05
C GLN A 154 27.34 -30.09 15.91
N ASN A 155 27.67 -29.52 14.78
CA ASN A 155 28.99 -28.95 14.51
C ASN A 155 29.01 -27.45 14.58
N LEU A 156 28.07 -26.91 15.26
CA LEU A 156 27.96 -25.45 15.43
C LEU A 156 29.07 -24.90 16.31
#